data_821b49232a88472c1a78e5674fbd7978
#
_entry.id   821b49232a88472c1a78e5674fbd7978
#
_cell.length_a   1.000
_cell.length_b   1.000
_cell.length_c   1.000
_cell.angle_alpha   90.00
_cell.angle_beta   90.00
_cell.angle_gamma   90.00
#
_symmetry.space_group_name_H-M   'P 1'
#
loop_
_entity.id
_entity.type
_entity.pdbx_description
1 polymer ?
#
loop_
_entity_poly.entity_id
_entity_poly.type
_entity_poly.pdbx_seq_one_letter_code
_entity_poly.pdbx_strand_id
1 'polypeptide(L)'
;MESYSFLAIKLTIGIIGLILQINLMGKGNLAPTSAMDQVQNYVLGGIIGAVIYNDNIGILQFILVLILWTLLVFTLRFIKNHNQFVKNIIDGKPVWVILNGKVQIDECMKNGISAHDLMFKLRAAGIYEIATVKRAVIEQNGQISIIQYGDEDLRYPLIIDGQIDSDILELLNRDEDWVKQELEKNQITVEQVYIGEYLNGKLIPHLYK
;
A
#
# COMPACT_ATOMS: atom_id res chain seq x y z
N MET A 1 -34.82 0.26 -30.46
CA MET A 1 -35.14 -0.05 -29.04
C MET A 1 -34.27 -1.17 -28.48
N GLU A 2 -33.93 -2.19 -29.26
CA GLU A 2 -33.05 -3.30 -28.81
C GLU A 2 -31.65 -2.83 -28.37
N SER A 3 -31.08 -1.83 -29.03
CA SER A 3 -29.76 -1.27 -28.69
C SER A 3 -29.71 -0.67 -27.26
N TYR A 4 -30.73 0.04 -26.84
CA TYR A 4 -30.76 0.66 -25.51
C TYR A 4 -31.01 -0.34 -24.39
N SER A 5 -31.79 -1.40 -24.62
CA SER A 5 -31.98 -2.47 -23.64
C SER A 5 -30.69 -3.26 -23.43
N PHE A 6 -29.94 -3.52 -24.51
CA PHE A 6 -28.66 -4.19 -24.46
C PHE A 6 -27.60 -3.35 -23.71
N LEU A 7 -27.58 -2.05 -23.96
CA LEU A 7 -26.75 -1.10 -23.23
C LEU A 7 -27.09 -1.09 -21.73
N ALA A 8 -28.38 -1.04 -21.37
CA ALA A 8 -28.81 -1.05 -19.97
C ALA A 8 -28.39 -2.33 -19.24
N ILE A 9 -28.45 -3.49 -19.91
CA ILE A 9 -27.99 -4.77 -19.36
C ILE A 9 -26.47 -4.73 -19.11
N LYS A 10 -25.68 -4.25 -20.07
CA LYS A 10 -24.23 -4.12 -19.90
C LYS A 10 -23.86 -3.17 -18.76
N LEU A 11 -24.53 -2.03 -18.64
CA LEU A 11 -24.36 -1.09 -17.52
C LEU A 11 -24.66 -1.75 -16.18
N THR A 12 -25.75 -2.48 -16.09
CA THR A 12 -26.15 -3.20 -14.87
C THR A 12 -25.09 -4.25 -14.49
N ILE A 13 -24.64 -5.07 -15.45
CA ILE A 13 -23.58 -6.06 -15.23
C ILE A 13 -22.28 -5.39 -14.83
N GLY A 14 -21.92 -4.26 -15.46
CA GLY A 14 -20.72 -3.49 -15.12
C GLY A 14 -20.74 -2.99 -13.67
N ILE A 15 -21.86 -2.41 -13.23
CA ILE A 15 -22.02 -1.93 -11.84
C ILE A 15 -21.95 -3.10 -10.85
N ILE A 16 -22.67 -4.20 -11.12
CA ILE A 16 -22.62 -5.38 -10.27
C ILE A 16 -21.21 -5.95 -10.22
N GLY A 17 -20.52 -6.04 -11.37
CA GLY A 17 -19.13 -6.49 -11.46
C GLY A 17 -18.18 -5.64 -10.63
N LEU A 18 -18.30 -4.30 -10.68
CA LEU A 18 -17.54 -3.37 -9.85
C LEU A 18 -17.77 -3.61 -8.35
N ILE A 19 -19.04 -3.71 -7.94
CA ILE A 19 -19.41 -3.92 -6.53
C ILE A 19 -18.85 -5.27 -6.04
N LEU A 20 -19.01 -6.34 -6.82
CA LEU A 20 -18.48 -7.66 -6.48
C LEU A 20 -16.95 -7.63 -6.36
N GLN A 21 -16.26 -7.00 -7.31
CA GLN A 21 -14.82 -6.92 -7.31
C GLN A 21 -14.29 -6.11 -6.11
N ILE A 22 -14.89 -4.97 -5.80
CA ILE A 22 -14.53 -4.17 -4.64
C ILE A 22 -14.71 -4.98 -3.35
N ASN A 23 -15.83 -5.71 -3.22
CA ASN A 23 -16.09 -6.52 -2.04
C ASN A 23 -15.13 -7.72 -1.92
N LEU A 24 -14.80 -8.38 -3.02
CA LEU A 24 -13.83 -9.49 -3.05
C LEU A 24 -12.41 -9.03 -2.73
N MET A 25 -12.03 -7.83 -3.16
CA MET A 25 -10.70 -7.28 -2.92
C MET A 25 -10.52 -6.68 -1.52
N GLY A 26 -11.60 -6.55 -0.77
CA GLY A 26 -11.60 -6.01 0.58
C GLY A 26 -11.65 -4.49 0.65
N LYS A 27 -11.78 -3.97 1.87
CA LYS A 27 -12.02 -2.54 2.15
C LYS A 27 -10.87 -1.60 1.73
N GLY A 28 -9.66 -2.11 1.55
CA GLY A 28 -8.52 -1.34 1.05
C GLY A 28 -8.75 -0.73 -0.34
N ASN A 29 -9.61 -1.34 -1.16
CA ASN A 29 -9.95 -0.80 -2.48
C ASN A 29 -10.87 0.43 -2.45
N LEU A 30 -11.58 0.66 -1.35
CA LEU A 30 -12.44 1.84 -1.19
C LEU A 30 -11.61 3.12 -0.95
N ALA A 31 -10.43 2.98 -0.34
CA ALA A 31 -9.45 4.04 -0.18
C ALA A 31 -8.09 3.50 -0.65
N PRO A 32 -7.75 3.68 -1.95
CA PRO A 32 -6.50 3.13 -2.50
C PRO A 32 -5.29 3.59 -1.70
N THR A 33 -4.55 2.65 -1.14
CA THR A 33 -3.34 2.90 -0.36
C THR A 33 -2.07 2.55 -1.13
N SER A 34 -2.23 1.94 -2.31
CA SER A 34 -1.11 1.57 -3.17
C SER A 34 -1.34 1.99 -4.62
N ALA A 35 -0.26 2.09 -5.39
CA ALA A 35 -0.30 2.36 -6.83
C ALA A 35 -1.09 1.26 -7.57
N MET A 36 -0.94 0.01 -7.16
CA MET A 36 -1.67 -1.12 -7.75
C MET A 36 -3.18 -0.98 -7.59
N ASP A 37 -3.65 -0.55 -6.41
CA ASP A 37 -5.09 -0.37 -6.16
C ASP A 37 -5.68 0.73 -7.05
N GLN A 38 -4.93 1.80 -7.30
CA GLN A 38 -5.35 2.86 -8.21
C GLN A 38 -5.40 2.38 -9.66
N VAL A 39 -4.32 1.75 -10.15
CA VAL A 39 -4.24 1.25 -11.52
C VAL A 39 -5.36 0.26 -11.81
N GLN A 40 -5.62 -0.69 -10.91
CA GLN A 40 -6.69 -1.67 -11.13
C GLN A 40 -8.09 -1.02 -11.23
N ASN A 41 -8.37 0.01 -10.45
CA ASN A 41 -9.65 0.73 -10.52
C ASN A 41 -9.80 1.49 -11.84
N TYR A 42 -8.74 2.15 -12.31
CA TYR A 42 -8.76 2.86 -13.61
C TYR A 42 -8.91 1.90 -14.78
N VAL A 43 -8.15 0.80 -14.78
CA VAL A 43 -8.22 -0.20 -15.87
C VAL A 43 -9.59 -0.88 -15.89
N LEU A 44 -10.14 -1.25 -14.74
CA LEU A 44 -11.48 -1.83 -14.67
C LEU A 44 -12.55 -0.88 -15.20
N GLY A 45 -12.50 0.39 -14.81
CA GLY A 45 -13.40 1.42 -15.35
C GLY A 45 -13.24 1.58 -16.86
N GLY A 46 -12.01 1.52 -17.37
CA GLY A 46 -11.70 1.55 -18.80
C GLY A 46 -12.27 0.34 -19.56
N ILE A 47 -12.11 -0.87 -19.01
CA ILE A 47 -12.68 -2.12 -19.58
C ILE A 47 -14.20 -2.01 -19.69
N ILE A 48 -14.86 -1.61 -18.61
CA ILE A 48 -16.32 -1.46 -18.56
C ILE A 48 -16.76 -0.39 -19.57
N GLY A 49 -16.12 0.76 -19.57
CA GLY A 49 -16.45 1.86 -20.49
C GLY A 49 -16.29 1.47 -21.96
N ALA A 50 -15.21 0.77 -22.32
CA ALA A 50 -14.97 0.33 -23.70
C ALA A 50 -16.00 -0.71 -24.18
N VAL A 51 -16.44 -1.60 -23.30
CA VAL A 51 -17.36 -2.68 -23.67
C VAL A 51 -18.82 -2.22 -23.77
N ILE A 52 -19.20 -1.23 -22.92
CA ILE A 52 -20.59 -0.73 -22.87
C ILE A 52 -21.06 -0.25 -24.25
N TYR A 53 -20.22 0.52 -24.93
CA TYR A 53 -20.56 1.12 -26.25
C TYR A 53 -20.15 0.26 -27.45
N ASN A 54 -19.62 -0.94 -27.25
CA ASN A 54 -19.18 -1.80 -28.33
C ASN A 54 -20.19 -2.92 -28.60
N ASP A 55 -20.97 -2.78 -29.67
CA ASP A 55 -22.01 -3.72 -30.05
C ASP A 55 -21.45 -5.10 -30.50
N ASN A 56 -20.15 -5.17 -30.86
CA ASN A 56 -19.52 -6.42 -31.24
C ASN A 56 -19.17 -7.32 -30.05
N ILE A 57 -19.20 -6.79 -28.84
CA ILE A 57 -18.93 -7.55 -27.62
C ILE A 57 -20.25 -7.94 -26.97
N GLY A 58 -20.56 -9.24 -27.01
CA GLY A 58 -21.74 -9.78 -26.35
C GLY A 58 -21.64 -9.80 -24.81
N ILE A 59 -22.76 -10.00 -24.15
CA ILE A 59 -22.86 -10.07 -22.68
C ILE A 59 -21.94 -11.14 -22.09
N LEU A 60 -21.92 -12.35 -22.69
CA LEU A 60 -21.05 -13.44 -22.23
C LEU A 60 -19.56 -13.08 -22.34
N GLN A 61 -19.15 -12.47 -23.44
CA GLN A 61 -17.79 -12.01 -23.64
C GLN A 61 -17.40 -10.95 -22.59
N PHE A 62 -18.31 -10.04 -22.28
CA PHE A 62 -18.10 -9.03 -21.23
C PHE A 62 -17.89 -9.67 -19.86
N ILE A 63 -18.73 -10.63 -19.46
CA ILE A 63 -18.57 -11.36 -18.20
C ILE A 63 -17.23 -12.10 -18.16
N LEU A 64 -16.83 -12.76 -19.25
CA LEU A 64 -15.54 -13.45 -19.34
C LEU A 64 -14.36 -12.49 -19.18
N VAL A 65 -14.42 -11.30 -19.77
CA VAL A 65 -13.38 -10.28 -19.61
C VAL A 65 -13.27 -9.82 -18.16
N LEU A 66 -14.41 -9.60 -17.47
CA LEU A 66 -14.42 -9.23 -16.05
C LEU A 66 -13.83 -10.34 -15.16
N ILE A 67 -14.14 -11.60 -15.45
CA ILE A 67 -13.57 -12.75 -14.73
C ILE A 67 -12.07 -12.84 -14.94
N LEU A 68 -11.60 -12.75 -16.20
CA LEU A 68 -10.18 -12.78 -16.52
C LEU A 68 -9.42 -11.65 -15.85
N TRP A 69 -9.97 -10.45 -15.87
CA TRP A 69 -9.38 -9.30 -15.18
C TRP A 69 -9.28 -9.55 -13.67
N THR A 70 -10.35 -10.03 -13.06
CA THR A 70 -10.37 -10.34 -11.63
C THR A 70 -9.32 -11.40 -11.26
N LEU A 71 -9.20 -12.48 -12.04
CA LEU A 71 -8.19 -13.51 -11.83
C LEU A 71 -6.77 -12.95 -11.94
N LEU A 72 -6.52 -12.09 -12.96
CA LEU A 72 -5.22 -11.44 -13.14
C LEU A 72 -4.85 -10.58 -11.93
N VAL A 73 -5.78 -9.76 -11.46
CA VAL A 73 -5.55 -8.91 -10.29
C VAL A 73 -5.30 -9.74 -9.02
N PHE A 74 -6.06 -10.82 -8.78
CA PHE A 74 -5.80 -11.72 -7.67
C PHE A 74 -4.42 -12.39 -7.76
N THR A 75 -4.03 -12.82 -8.94
CA THR A 75 -2.70 -13.41 -9.17
C THR A 75 -1.58 -12.42 -8.86
N LEU A 76 -1.69 -11.18 -9.37
CA LEU A 76 -0.71 -10.13 -9.09
C LEU A 76 -0.67 -9.78 -7.60
N ARG A 77 -1.82 -9.69 -6.93
CA ARG A 77 -1.89 -9.43 -5.48
C ARG A 77 -1.27 -10.58 -4.69
N PHE A 78 -1.53 -11.82 -5.06
CA PHE A 78 -0.91 -12.98 -4.43
C PHE A 78 0.62 -12.93 -4.55
N ILE A 79 1.16 -12.70 -5.76
CA ILE A 79 2.60 -12.59 -6.00
C ILE A 79 3.20 -11.44 -5.18
N LYS A 80 2.55 -10.27 -5.19
CA LYS A 80 2.97 -9.08 -4.45
C LYS A 80 3.08 -9.35 -2.94
N ASN A 81 2.07 -9.99 -2.37
CA ASN A 81 2.02 -10.25 -0.93
C ASN A 81 3.03 -11.31 -0.46
N HIS A 82 3.48 -12.19 -1.37
CA HIS A 82 4.46 -13.24 -1.05
C HIS A 82 5.88 -12.90 -1.49
N ASN A 83 6.11 -11.71 -2.08
CA ASN A 83 7.43 -11.33 -2.58
C ASN A 83 7.71 -9.84 -2.36
N GLN A 84 8.58 -9.54 -1.41
CA GLN A 84 8.96 -8.17 -1.06
C GLN A 84 9.57 -7.39 -2.23
N PHE A 85 10.35 -8.06 -3.09
CA PHE A 85 10.92 -7.43 -4.27
C PHE A 85 9.83 -6.96 -5.23
N VAL A 86 8.83 -7.82 -5.50
CA VAL A 86 7.68 -7.49 -6.34
C VAL A 86 6.83 -6.38 -5.70
N LYS A 87 6.62 -6.44 -4.38
CA LYS A 87 5.91 -5.41 -3.62
C LYS A 87 6.58 -4.04 -3.77
N ASN A 88 7.90 -3.98 -3.62
CA ASN A 88 8.67 -2.76 -3.75
C ASN A 88 8.67 -2.18 -5.18
N ILE A 89 8.61 -3.04 -6.21
CA ILE A 89 8.51 -2.60 -7.61
C ILE A 89 7.11 -2.03 -7.90
N ILE A 90 6.05 -2.70 -7.43
CA ILE A 90 4.67 -2.34 -7.76
C ILE A 90 4.20 -1.13 -6.95
N ASP A 91 4.40 -1.14 -5.64
CA ASP A 91 3.89 -0.12 -4.72
C ASP A 91 4.91 0.97 -4.41
N GLY A 92 6.20 0.71 -4.67
CA GLY A 92 7.30 1.57 -4.22
C GLY A 92 7.66 1.32 -2.76
N LYS A 93 8.61 2.11 -2.25
CA LYS A 93 9.00 2.12 -0.85
C LYS A 93 8.63 3.45 -0.21
N PRO A 94 8.30 3.48 1.09
CA PRO A 94 8.23 4.73 1.84
C PRO A 94 9.58 5.47 1.78
N VAL A 95 9.55 6.79 1.69
CA VAL A 95 10.75 7.62 1.52
C VAL A 95 10.95 8.51 2.73
N TRP A 96 12.08 8.37 3.41
CA TRP A 96 12.45 9.24 4.51
C TRP A 96 12.85 10.63 3.98
N VAL A 97 12.01 11.63 4.26
CA VAL A 97 12.23 13.01 3.77
C VAL A 97 12.79 13.95 4.84
N ILE A 98 12.58 13.63 6.13
CA ILE A 98 13.19 14.34 7.26
C ILE A 98 13.67 13.33 8.28
N LEU A 99 14.93 13.50 8.73
CA LEU A 99 15.55 12.74 9.82
C LEU A 99 16.22 13.72 10.80
N ASN A 100 15.85 13.64 12.08
CA ASN A 100 16.42 14.46 13.15
C ASN A 100 16.43 15.97 12.84
N GLY A 101 15.29 16.50 12.36
CA GLY A 101 15.15 17.91 12.01
C GLY A 101 15.85 18.35 10.73
N LYS A 102 16.39 17.41 9.93
CA LYS A 102 17.11 17.70 8.69
C LYS A 102 16.43 17.06 7.48
N VAL A 103 16.20 17.85 6.44
CA VAL A 103 15.65 17.36 5.17
C VAL A 103 16.67 16.47 4.47
N GLN A 104 16.22 15.32 3.99
CA GLN A 104 17.01 14.40 3.17
C GLN A 104 16.85 14.78 1.70
N ILE A 105 17.61 15.83 1.29
CA ILE A 105 17.44 16.47 -0.03
C ILE A 105 17.65 15.47 -1.16
N ASP A 106 18.68 14.62 -1.08
CA ASP A 106 18.98 13.63 -2.11
C ASP A 106 17.86 12.63 -2.30
N GLU A 107 17.26 12.15 -1.19
CA GLU A 107 16.12 11.25 -1.23
C GLU A 107 14.86 11.93 -1.78
N CYS A 108 14.60 13.18 -1.41
CA CYS A 108 13.51 13.96 -1.99
C CYS A 108 13.68 14.09 -3.50
N MET A 109 14.86 14.46 -3.98
CA MET A 109 15.13 14.66 -5.41
C MET A 109 15.03 13.36 -6.21
N LYS A 110 15.59 12.25 -5.71
CA LYS A 110 15.48 10.92 -6.36
C LYS A 110 14.03 10.48 -6.54
N ASN A 111 13.15 10.85 -5.63
CA ASN A 111 11.75 10.46 -5.63
C ASN A 111 10.81 11.56 -6.18
N GLY A 112 11.35 12.60 -6.82
CA GLY A 112 10.57 13.65 -7.47
C GLY A 112 9.78 14.54 -6.50
N ILE A 113 10.21 14.63 -5.24
CA ILE A 113 9.58 15.46 -4.20
C ILE A 113 10.24 16.83 -4.21
N SER A 114 9.55 17.85 -4.69
CA SER A 114 10.04 19.22 -4.66
C SER A 114 9.99 19.80 -3.24
N ALA A 115 10.81 20.83 -2.99
CA ALA A 115 10.73 21.57 -1.72
C ALA A 115 9.34 22.18 -1.49
N HIS A 116 8.66 22.59 -2.56
CA HIS A 116 7.30 23.11 -2.50
C HIS A 116 6.31 22.03 -2.04
N ASP A 117 6.39 20.83 -2.62
CA ASP A 117 5.51 19.69 -2.26
C ASP A 117 5.76 19.26 -0.82
N LEU A 118 7.02 19.15 -0.40
CA LEU A 118 7.36 18.82 0.98
C LEU A 118 6.77 19.83 1.96
N MET A 119 6.98 21.13 1.71
CA MET A 119 6.46 22.19 2.58
C MET A 119 4.95 22.26 2.56
N PHE A 120 4.30 21.97 1.43
CA PHE A 120 2.85 21.87 1.35
C PHE A 120 2.31 20.75 2.22
N LYS A 121 2.90 19.54 2.12
CA LYS A 121 2.52 18.37 2.93
C LYS A 121 2.72 18.61 4.43
N LEU A 122 3.84 19.23 4.82
CA LEU A 122 4.11 19.59 6.21
C LEU A 122 3.06 20.57 6.75
N ARG A 123 2.76 21.65 6.02
CA ARG A 123 1.72 22.61 6.43
C ARG A 123 0.33 21.98 6.50
N ALA A 124 0.00 21.10 5.57
CA ALA A 124 -1.28 20.36 5.60
C ALA A 124 -1.41 19.49 6.85
N ALA A 125 -0.28 19.01 7.39
CA ALA A 125 -0.21 18.27 8.65
C ALA A 125 -0.03 19.19 9.89
N GLY A 126 -0.11 20.51 9.74
CA GLY A 126 0.03 21.47 10.85
C GLY A 126 1.48 21.78 11.26
N ILE A 127 2.47 21.38 10.47
CA ILE A 127 3.89 21.58 10.75
C ILE A 127 4.40 22.79 9.96
N TYR A 128 4.92 23.77 10.68
CA TYR A 128 5.47 25.02 10.11
C TYR A 128 6.98 25.13 10.25
N GLU A 129 7.58 24.37 11.16
CA GLU A 129 9.02 24.38 11.42
C GLU A 129 9.61 22.98 11.26
N ILE A 130 10.54 22.81 10.32
CA ILE A 130 11.20 21.53 10.04
C ILE A 130 11.99 21.03 11.25
N ALA A 131 12.56 21.95 12.04
CA ALA A 131 13.36 21.62 13.22
C ALA A 131 12.57 20.89 14.32
N THR A 132 11.23 21.05 14.36
CA THR A 132 10.36 20.33 15.31
C THR A 132 10.10 18.88 14.90
N VAL A 133 10.43 18.52 13.66
CA VAL A 133 10.19 17.19 13.11
C VAL A 133 11.36 16.28 13.44
N LYS A 134 11.12 15.24 14.23
CA LYS A 134 12.10 14.18 14.50
C LYS A 134 12.27 13.30 13.27
N ARG A 135 11.15 12.88 12.65
CA ARG A 135 11.12 12.05 11.43
C ARG A 135 9.89 12.40 10.57
N ALA A 136 10.06 12.35 9.26
CA ALA A 136 8.94 12.38 8.32
C ALA A 136 9.20 11.44 7.16
N VAL A 137 8.14 10.72 6.78
CA VAL A 137 8.12 9.71 5.71
C VAL A 137 7.03 10.08 4.71
N ILE A 138 7.35 10.02 3.44
CA ILE A 138 6.32 9.97 2.38
C ILE A 138 5.97 8.51 2.14
N GLU A 139 4.73 8.17 2.42
CA GLU A 139 4.20 6.83 2.25
C GLU A 139 3.99 6.47 0.76
N GLN A 140 3.77 5.20 0.46
CA GLN A 140 3.55 4.69 -0.91
C GLN A 140 2.38 5.38 -1.64
N ASN A 141 1.36 5.84 -0.91
CA ASN A 141 0.23 6.59 -1.45
C ASN A 141 0.49 8.10 -1.58
N GLY A 142 1.71 8.56 -1.29
CA GLY A 142 2.09 9.95 -1.32
C GLY A 142 1.66 10.78 -0.12
N GLN A 143 1.03 10.19 0.89
CA GLN A 143 0.75 10.88 2.17
C GLN A 143 2.02 11.05 2.98
N ILE A 144 2.02 11.99 3.92
CA ILE A 144 3.15 12.19 4.81
C ILE A 144 2.81 11.71 6.22
N SER A 145 3.69 10.89 6.79
CA SER A 145 3.66 10.47 8.19
C SER A 145 4.75 11.22 8.95
N ILE A 146 4.40 11.88 10.06
CA ILE A 146 5.29 12.79 10.78
C ILE A 146 5.37 12.41 12.25
N ILE A 147 6.58 12.43 12.79
CA ILE A 147 6.87 12.31 14.23
C ILE A 147 7.60 13.59 14.65
N GLN A 148 7.09 14.29 15.63
CA GLN A 148 7.74 15.47 16.20
C GLN A 148 8.61 15.10 17.42
N TYR A 149 9.54 16.00 17.77
CA TYR A 149 10.23 15.88 19.06
C TYR A 149 9.22 16.06 20.20
N GLY A 150 9.23 15.12 21.15
CA GLY A 150 8.29 15.10 22.27
C GLY A 150 7.06 14.22 22.05
N ASP A 151 6.78 13.82 20.82
CA ASP A 151 5.80 12.74 20.58
C ASP A 151 6.35 11.42 21.12
N GLU A 152 5.47 10.56 21.62
CA GLU A 152 5.82 9.17 21.83
C GLU A 152 6.23 8.60 20.49
N ASP A 153 7.41 7.95 20.43
CA ASP A 153 7.94 7.39 19.17
C ASP A 153 6.84 6.55 18.49
N LEU A 154 6.37 7.01 17.33
CA LEU A 154 5.57 6.20 16.43
C LEU A 154 6.41 4.96 16.10
N ARG A 155 5.97 3.84 16.59
CA ARG A 155 6.72 2.60 16.55
C ARG A 155 6.36 1.89 15.27
N TYR A 156 7.20 2.06 14.26
CA TYR A 156 7.08 1.27 13.05
C TYR A 156 7.28 -0.20 13.42
N PRO A 157 6.41 -1.10 12.95
CA PRO A 157 6.58 -2.51 13.22
C PRO A 157 7.86 -3.03 12.53
N LEU A 158 8.62 -3.84 13.27
CA LEU A 158 9.82 -4.52 12.75
C LEU A 158 9.50 -5.64 11.79
N ILE A 159 8.30 -6.22 11.94
CA ILE A 159 7.82 -7.31 11.09
C ILE A 159 6.43 -6.94 10.59
N ILE A 160 6.22 -7.07 9.29
CA ILE A 160 4.94 -6.86 8.62
C ILE A 160 4.71 -8.04 7.68
N ASP A 161 3.56 -8.70 7.80
CA ASP A 161 3.16 -9.82 6.94
C ASP A 161 4.24 -10.92 6.84
N GLY A 162 4.87 -11.27 7.96
CA GLY A 162 5.92 -12.30 7.99
C GLY A 162 7.25 -11.87 7.37
N GLN A 163 7.47 -10.57 7.18
CA GLN A 163 8.69 -10.04 6.58
C GLN A 163 9.32 -8.99 7.50
N ILE A 164 10.64 -9.07 7.65
CA ILE A 164 11.41 -8.13 8.48
C ILE A 164 11.66 -6.85 7.67
N ASP A 165 11.43 -5.69 8.29
CA ASP A 165 11.76 -4.39 7.75
C ASP A 165 13.20 -4.01 8.11
N SER A 166 14.12 -4.17 7.16
CA SER A 166 15.55 -3.87 7.35
C SER A 166 15.82 -2.40 7.61
N ASP A 167 15.01 -1.48 7.04
CA ASP A 167 15.20 -0.05 7.22
C ASP A 167 14.91 0.36 8.68
N ILE A 168 13.91 -0.28 9.30
CA ILE A 168 13.59 -0.08 10.73
C ILE A 168 14.66 -0.71 11.62
N LEU A 169 15.22 -1.87 11.25
CA LEU A 169 16.31 -2.49 12.00
C LEU A 169 17.56 -1.61 12.04
N GLU A 170 17.93 -1.01 10.91
CA GLU A 170 19.05 -0.08 10.83
C GLU A 170 18.85 1.12 11.77
N LEU A 171 17.63 1.69 11.81
CA LEU A 171 17.28 2.77 12.73
C LEU A 171 17.41 2.41 14.21
N LEU A 172 17.23 1.13 14.54
CA LEU A 172 17.35 0.61 15.90
C LEU A 172 18.76 0.10 16.24
N ASN A 173 19.70 0.15 15.30
CA ASN A 173 21.02 -0.49 15.37
C ASN A 173 20.91 -1.97 15.74
N ARG A 174 20.00 -2.70 15.08
CA ARG A 174 19.76 -4.12 15.24
C ARG A 174 19.88 -4.81 13.87
N ASP A 175 20.05 -6.12 13.91
CA ASP A 175 20.12 -6.99 12.74
C ASP A 175 18.96 -8.00 12.71
N GLU A 176 18.81 -8.69 11.59
CA GLU A 176 17.79 -9.72 11.45
C GLU A 176 17.98 -10.90 12.39
N ASP A 177 19.24 -11.23 12.73
CA ASP A 177 19.55 -12.34 13.61
C ASP A 177 19.02 -12.07 15.03
N TRP A 178 19.10 -10.82 15.49
CA TRP A 178 18.48 -10.40 16.74
C TRP A 178 16.96 -10.63 16.73
N VAL A 179 16.26 -10.29 15.64
CA VAL A 179 14.81 -10.52 15.53
C VAL A 179 14.48 -12.00 15.60
N LYS A 180 15.22 -12.83 14.85
CA LYS A 180 15.03 -14.29 14.84
C LYS A 180 15.24 -14.88 16.24
N GLN A 181 16.30 -14.49 16.93
CA GLN A 181 16.58 -14.94 18.32
C GLN A 181 15.48 -14.51 19.30
N GLU A 182 14.92 -13.29 19.18
CA GLU A 182 13.82 -12.86 20.04
C GLU A 182 12.54 -13.67 19.82
N LEU A 183 12.23 -14.02 18.57
CA LEU A 183 11.08 -14.87 18.23
C LEU A 183 11.29 -16.34 18.65
N GLU A 184 12.49 -16.87 18.48
CA GLU A 184 12.83 -18.25 18.87
C GLU A 184 12.64 -18.53 20.36
N LYS A 185 12.83 -17.51 21.23
CA LYS A 185 12.56 -17.64 22.68
C LYS A 185 11.13 -18.08 22.97
N ASN A 186 10.20 -17.73 22.09
CA ASN A 186 8.78 -18.09 22.19
C ASN A 186 8.36 -19.17 21.17
N GLN A 187 9.32 -19.82 20.49
CA GLN A 187 9.07 -20.83 19.46
C GLN A 187 8.22 -20.29 18.29
N ILE A 188 8.43 -19.02 17.93
CA ILE A 188 7.72 -18.33 16.84
C ILE A 188 8.69 -18.13 15.68
N THR A 189 8.23 -18.36 14.43
CA THR A 189 8.98 -18.00 13.21
C THR A 189 8.50 -16.67 12.66
N VAL A 190 9.33 -16.00 11.84
CA VAL A 190 9.01 -14.69 11.27
C VAL A 190 7.72 -14.74 10.43
N GLU A 191 7.52 -15.82 9.67
CA GLU A 191 6.39 -16.04 8.78
C GLU A 191 5.05 -16.17 9.53
N GLN A 192 5.09 -16.51 10.82
CA GLN A 192 3.90 -16.60 11.67
C GLN A 192 3.44 -15.24 12.21
N VAL A 193 4.29 -14.21 12.07
CA VAL A 193 4.01 -12.88 12.62
C VAL A 193 3.28 -12.01 11.61
N TYR A 194 2.05 -11.60 11.94
CA TYR A 194 1.30 -10.61 11.17
C TYR A 194 1.86 -9.19 11.34
N ILE A 195 2.08 -8.78 12.60
CA ILE A 195 2.76 -7.53 12.96
C ILE A 195 3.70 -7.79 14.13
N GLY A 196 4.95 -7.35 14.02
CA GLY A 196 5.93 -7.38 15.11
C GLY A 196 6.31 -5.97 15.56
N GLU A 197 5.79 -5.53 16.70
CA GLU A 197 6.07 -4.20 17.25
C GLU A 197 7.30 -4.23 18.16
N TYR A 198 8.09 -3.15 18.11
CA TYR A 198 9.22 -2.97 19.05
C TYR A 198 8.84 -1.96 20.13
N LEU A 199 8.59 -2.44 21.35
CA LEU A 199 8.13 -1.65 22.48
C LEU A 199 9.07 -1.80 23.68
N ASN A 200 9.61 -0.69 24.18
CA ASN A 200 10.45 -0.68 25.40
C ASN A 200 11.59 -1.72 25.39
N GLY A 201 12.26 -1.86 24.25
CA GLY A 201 13.37 -2.80 24.10
C GLY A 201 12.96 -4.25 23.81
N LYS A 202 11.67 -4.54 23.66
CA LYS A 202 11.14 -5.90 23.43
C LYS A 202 10.38 -5.97 22.09
N LEU A 203 10.50 -7.11 21.42
CA LEU A 203 9.68 -7.45 20.27
C LEU A 203 8.36 -8.07 20.75
N ILE A 204 7.23 -7.49 20.34
CA ILE A 204 5.89 -7.98 20.64
C ILE A 204 5.27 -8.49 19.34
N PRO A 205 5.20 -9.82 19.14
CA PRO A 205 4.62 -10.40 17.93
C PRO A 205 3.10 -10.55 18.06
N HIS A 206 2.38 -10.12 17.02
CA HIS A 206 0.98 -10.45 16.78
C HIS A 206 0.93 -11.50 15.67
N LEU A 207 0.41 -12.68 15.97
CA LEU A 207 0.49 -13.83 15.07
C LEU A 207 -0.74 -13.91 14.16
N TYR A 208 -0.54 -14.52 12.97
CA TYR A 208 -1.65 -15.04 12.19
C TYR A 208 -2.41 -16.09 13.02
N LYS A 209 -3.72 -16.15 12.82
CA LYS A 209 -4.56 -17.17 13.48
C LYS A 209 -4.45 -18.51 12.75
#